data_913199b541c21457ad0ed79a98ada4c4
#
_entry.id   913199b541c21457ad0ed79a98ada4c4
#
_cell.length_a   1.000
_cell.length_b   1.000
_cell.length_c   1.000
_cell.angle_alpha   90.00
_cell.angle_beta   90.00
_cell.angle_gamma   90.00
#
_symmetry.space_group_name_H-M   'P 1'
#
loop_
_entity.id
_entity.type
_entity.pdbx_description
1 polymer ?
#
loop_
_entity_poly.entity_id
_entity_poly.type
_entity_poly.pdbx_seq_one_letter_code
_entity_poly.pdbx_strand_id
1 'polypeptide(L)'
;MINKIKSIAKDVFNELGSGHSESVYQKAMEVGLRLEKIPYENQRIVPIFYKKYNVGQEIPDIIVNEGNNGKVIIELKAVSSKLSLKEEVQVKKYMEVLGINKGILINFLQPDSKQTPDEPEIKVIE
;
A
#
# COMPACT_ATOMS: atom_id res chain seq x y z
N MET A 1 13.43 2.04 -6.19
CA MET A 1 12.39 1.12 -5.66
C MET A 1 10.98 1.69 -5.77
N ILE A 2 10.76 2.93 -5.39
CA ILE A 2 9.44 3.56 -5.53
C ILE A 2 8.93 3.48 -6.97
N ASN A 3 9.79 3.75 -7.95
CA ASN A 3 9.38 3.67 -9.36
C ASN A 3 9.02 2.25 -9.79
N LYS A 4 9.69 1.23 -9.26
CA LYS A 4 9.33 -0.17 -9.53
C LYS A 4 7.96 -0.52 -8.94
N ILE A 5 7.70 -0.08 -7.71
CA ILE A 5 6.40 -0.30 -7.09
C ILE A 5 5.29 0.38 -7.89
N LYS A 6 5.51 1.61 -8.33
CA LYS A 6 4.55 2.31 -9.20
C LYS A 6 4.31 1.56 -10.51
N SER A 7 5.38 1.04 -11.11
CA SER A 7 5.28 0.29 -12.35
C SER A 7 4.47 -0.99 -12.17
N ILE A 8 4.70 -1.71 -11.07
CA ILE A 8 3.93 -2.90 -10.74
C ILE A 8 2.44 -2.56 -10.56
N ALA A 9 2.14 -1.48 -9.84
CA ALA A 9 0.77 -1.05 -9.61
C ALA A 9 0.05 -0.72 -10.92
N LYS A 10 0.73 -0.03 -11.83
CA LYS A 10 0.16 0.31 -13.14
C LYS A 10 -0.09 -0.94 -13.97
N ASP A 11 0.84 -1.90 -13.94
CA ASP A 11 0.69 -3.16 -14.66
C ASP A 11 -0.47 -3.98 -14.11
N VAL A 12 -0.58 -4.07 -12.79
CA VAL A 12 -1.70 -4.75 -12.13
C VAL A 12 -3.03 -4.14 -12.57
N PHE A 13 -3.13 -2.82 -12.53
CA PHE A 13 -4.39 -2.14 -12.88
C PHE A 13 -4.69 -2.25 -14.37
N ASN A 14 -3.65 -2.23 -15.21
CA ASN A 14 -3.80 -2.40 -16.64
C ASN A 14 -4.36 -3.77 -17.00
N GLU A 15 -3.91 -4.82 -16.31
CA GLU A 15 -4.38 -6.18 -16.56
C GLU A 15 -5.74 -6.49 -15.93
N LEU A 16 -5.95 -6.06 -14.69
CA LEU A 16 -7.15 -6.41 -13.93
C LEU A 16 -8.29 -5.41 -14.10
N GLY A 17 -7.97 -4.15 -14.34
CA GLY A 17 -8.97 -3.08 -14.35
C GLY A 17 -9.56 -2.84 -12.97
N SER A 18 -10.58 -1.99 -12.90
CA SER A 18 -11.34 -1.75 -11.69
C SER A 18 -12.41 -2.83 -11.50
N GLY A 19 -13.00 -2.88 -10.30
CA GLY A 19 -14.09 -3.81 -10.00
C GLY A 19 -13.73 -4.96 -9.09
N HIS A 20 -12.48 -5.08 -8.68
CA HIS A 20 -12.05 -6.14 -7.77
C HIS A 20 -11.94 -5.62 -6.34
N SER A 21 -11.91 -6.55 -5.39
CA SER A 21 -11.72 -6.21 -3.99
C SER A 21 -10.27 -5.82 -3.72
N GLU A 22 -10.04 -5.10 -2.63
CA GLU A 22 -8.72 -4.72 -2.17
C GLU A 22 -7.80 -5.94 -2.02
N SER A 23 -8.34 -7.05 -1.50
CA SER A 23 -7.59 -8.30 -1.34
C SER A 23 -7.07 -8.86 -2.66
N VAL A 24 -7.84 -8.76 -3.74
CA VAL A 24 -7.40 -9.22 -5.06
C VAL A 24 -6.22 -8.39 -5.55
N TYR A 25 -6.31 -7.07 -5.41
CA TYR A 25 -5.21 -6.18 -5.82
C TYR A 25 -3.96 -6.41 -4.97
N GLN A 26 -4.12 -6.67 -3.66
CA GLN A 26 -2.98 -6.97 -2.81
C GLN A 26 -2.26 -8.22 -3.28
N LYS A 27 -2.99 -9.29 -3.56
CA LYS A 27 -2.39 -10.53 -4.06
C LYS A 27 -1.68 -10.33 -5.39
N ALA A 28 -2.27 -9.52 -6.26
CA ALA A 28 -1.64 -9.20 -7.54
C ALA A 28 -0.35 -8.40 -7.36
N MET A 29 -0.35 -7.41 -6.45
CA MET A 29 0.86 -6.67 -6.12
C MET A 29 1.95 -7.59 -5.57
N GLU A 30 1.59 -8.54 -4.71
CA GLU A 30 2.55 -9.50 -4.17
C GLU A 30 3.13 -10.39 -5.26
N VAL A 31 2.31 -10.83 -6.21
CA VAL A 31 2.83 -11.58 -7.37
C VAL A 31 3.81 -10.72 -8.16
N GLY A 32 3.47 -9.46 -8.42
CA GLY A 32 4.35 -8.54 -9.14
C GLY A 32 5.69 -8.36 -8.44
N LEU A 33 5.66 -8.22 -7.11
CA LEU A 33 6.90 -8.11 -6.32
C LEU A 33 7.75 -9.38 -6.43
N ARG A 34 7.12 -10.56 -6.34
CA ARG A 34 7.86 -11.83 -6.47
C ARG A 34 8.47 -11.98 -7.87
N LEU A 35 7.75 -11.61 -8.91
CA LEU A 35 8.26 -11.68 -10.28
C LEU A 35 9.48 -10.78 -10.49
N GLU A 36 9.53 -9.66 -9.79
CA GLU A 36 10.66 -8.73 -9.82
C GLU A 36 11.73 -9.10 -8.79
N LYS A 37 11.55 -10.20 -8.05
CA LYS A 37 12.47 -10.67 -7.01
C LYS A 37 12.70 -9.64 -5.91
N ILE A 38 11.66 -8.92 -5.55
CA ILE A 38 11.70 -7.91 -4.48
C ILE A 38 11.18 -8.56 -3.19
N PRO A 39 12.01 -8.67 -2.15
CA PRO A 39 11.56 -9.22 -0.87
C PRO A 39 10.50 -8.35 -0.21
N TYR A 40 9.50 -8.97 0.38
CA TYR A 40 8.45 -8.26 1.09
C TYR A 40 7.88 -9.10 2.23
N GLU A 41 7.12 -8.46 3.10
CA GLU A 41 6.32 -9.13 4.12
C GLU A 41 4.92 -8.51 4.14
N ASN A 42 3.91 -9.29 4.58
CA ASN A 42 2.52 -8.86 4.57
C ASN A 42 1.78 -9.11 5.88
N GLN A 43 2.49 -9.45 6.95
CA GLN A 43 1.87 -9.77 8.24
C GLN A 43 2.58 -9.11 9.42
N ARG A 44 3.25 -8.00 9.19
CA ARG A 44 3.93 -7.27 10.25
C ARG A 44 2.90 -6.64 11.18
N ILE A 45 2.98 -6.97 12.47
CA ILE A 45 2.09 -6.41 13.47
C ILE A 45 2.63 -5.07 13.98
N VAL A 46 1.77 -4.04 13.95
CA VAL A 46 2.04 -2.74 14.56
C VAL A 46 1.18 -2.65 15.81
N PRO A 47 1.76 -2.81 17.01
CA PRO A 47 0.98 -2.72 18.24
C PRO A 47 0.58 -1.28 18.54
N ILE A 48 -0.60 -1.10 19.11
CA ILE A 48 -1.12 0.21 19.49
C ILE A 48 -1.18 0.27 21.02
N PHE A 49 -0.55 1.28 21.60
CA PHE A 49 -0.48 1.44 23.05
C PHE A 49 -1.16 2.71 23.52
N TYR A 50 -1.84 2.61 24.65
CA TYR A 50 -2.32 3.74 25.41
C TYR A 50 -1.67 3.68 26.78
N LYS A 51 -0.81 4.64 27.12
CA LYS A 51 -0.12 4.70 28.42
C LYS A 51 0.55 3.36 28.79
N LYS A 52 1.26 2.75 27.86
CA LYS A 52 1.94 1.45 28.04
C LYS A 52 1.02 0.22 28.00
N TYR A 53 -0.29 0.41 27.89
CA TYR A 53 -1.21 -0.72 27.76
C TYR A 53 -1.49 -0.98 26.29
N ASN A 54 -1.38 -2.25 25.89
CA ASN A 54 -1.73 -2.62 24.52
C ASN A 54 -3.26 -2.54 24.37
N VAL A 55 -3.73 -1.69 23.46
CA VAL A 55 -5.15 -1.51 23.18
C VAL A 55 -5.57 -2.02 21.82
N GLY A 56 -4.63 -2.61 21.06
CA GLY A 56 -4.96 -3.19 19.77
C GLY A 56 -3.73 -3.36 18.91
N GLN A 57 -3.96 -3.78 17.68
CA GLN A 57 -2.89 -3.92 16.70
C GLN A 57 -3.43 -3.69 15.30
N GLU A 58 -2.55 -3.29 14.40
CA GLU A 58 -2.86 -3.09 13.00
C GLU A 58 -1.79 -3.77 12.16
N ILE A 59 -2.09 -4.08 10.90
CA ILE A 59 -1.16 -4.75 9.99
C ILE A 59 -1.13 -3.97 8.69
N PRO A 60 0.02 -3.35 8.32
CA PRO A 60 0.18 -2.77 7.00
C PRO A 60 0.02 -3.82 5.91
N ASP A 61 -0.47 -3.42 4.75
CA ASP A 61 -0.74 -4.37 3.67
C ASP A 61 0.55 -5.08 3.21
N ILE A 62 1.59 -4.31 2.88
CA ILE A 62 2.85 -4.86 2.41
C ILE A 62 4.00 -3.98 2.91
N ILE A 63 5.10 -4.61 3.30
CA ILE A 63 6.35 -3.89 3.58
C ILE A 63 7.41 -4.47 2.66
N VAL A 64 7.94 -3.64 1.77
CA VAL A 64 8.99 -4.02 0.83
C VAL A 64 10.36 -3.79 1.48
N ASN A 65 11.27 -4.73 1.29
CA ASN A 65 12.63 -4.63 1.81
C ASN A 65 13.59 -4.28 0.66
N GLU A 66 14.20 -3.10 0.73
CA GLU A 66 15.19 -2.63 -0.24
C GLU A 66 16.63 -2.97 0.17
N GLY A 67 16.83 -3.83 1.17
CA GLY A 67 18.15 -4.12 1.67
C GLY A 67 18.75 -2.93 2.42
N ASN A 68 19.94 -2.48 2.00
CA ASN A 68 20.64 -1.37 2.65
C ASN A 68 19.91 -0.03 2.53
N ASN A 69 19.00 0.10 1.58
CA ASN A 69 18.23 1.34 1.37
C ASN A 69 17.00 1.42 2.27
N GLY A 70 16.79 0.42 3.13
CA GLY A 70 15.70 0.42 4.07
C GLY A 70 14.45 -0.29 3.57
N LYS A 71 13.30 0.15 4.04
CA LYS A 71 12.02 -0.47 3.73
C LYS A 71 11.02 0.56 3.22
N VAL A 72 9.98 0.08 2.54
CA VAL A 72 8.88 0.91 2.06
C VAL A 72 7.56 0.26 2.48
N ILE A 73 6.68 1.04 3.11
CA ILE A 73 5.34 0.58 3.44
C ILE A 73 4.43 0.84 2.25
N ILE A 74 3.69 -0.18 1.85
CA ILE A 74 2.66 -0.05 0.80
C ILE A 74 1.31 -0.25 1.44
N GLU A 75 0.43 0.74 1.32
CA GLU A 75 -0.97 0.64 1.70
C GLU A 75 -1.85 0.71 0.46
N LEU A 76 -2.82 -0.19 0.38
CA LEU A 76 -3.67 -0.35 -0.78
C LEU A 76 -5.11 0.01 -0.45
N LYS A 77 -5.78 0.64 -1.41
CA LYS A 77 -7.20 0.93 -1.35
C LYS A 77 -7.85 0.57 -2.69
N ALA A 78 -9.15 0.34 -2.66
CA ALA A 78 -9.93 0.07 -3.86
C ALA A 78 -11.28 0.77 -3.69
N VAL A 79 -11.25 2.10 -3.79
CA VAL A 79 -12.43 2.94 -3.56
C VAL A 79 -12.62 3.91 -4.73
N SER A 80 -13.83 4.43 -4.89
CA SER A 80 -14.15 5.36 -5.98
C SER A 80 -13.75 6.80 -5.68
N SER A 81 -13.57 7.16 -4.40
CA SER A 81 -13.14 8.48 -4.00
C SER A 81 -11.62 8.57 -3.98
N LYS A 82 -11.09 9.79 -4.14
CA LYS A 82 -9.65 10.01 -4.05
C LYS A 82 -9.16 9.84 -2.61
N LEU A 83 -7.89 9.48 -2.49
CA LEU A 83 -7.22 9.36 -1.20
C LEU A 83 -7.25 10.69 -0.46
N SER A 84 -7.39 10.62 0.87
CA SER A 84 -7.48 11.78 1.74
C SER A 84 -6.35 11.77 2.77
N LEU A 85 -6.32 12.78 3.63
CA LEU A 85 -5.35 12.85 4.72
C LEU A 85 -5.49 11.70 5.70
N LYS A 86 -6.67 11.09 5.81
CA LYS A 86 -6.90 9.96 6.70
C LYS A 86 -5.96 8.81 6.40
N GLU A 87 -5.83 8.45 5.13
CA GLU A 87 -4.96 7.35 4.71
C GLU A 87 -3.50 7.71 4.90
N GLU A 88 -3.12 8.96 4.65
CA GLU A 88 -1.74 9.41 4.88
C GLU A 88 -1.36 9.33 6.35
N VAL A 89 -2.25 9.75 7.25
CA VAL A 89 -2.00 9.69 8.70
C VAL A 89 -1.76 8.27 9.14
N GLN A 90 -2.53 7.32 8.62
CA GLN A 90 -2.35 5.91 8.95
C GLN A 90 -0.97 5.39 8.52
N VAL A 91 -0.55 5.68 7.30
CA VAL A 91 0.77 5.25 6.81
C VAL A 91 1.89 5.90 7.62
N LYS A 92 1.77 7.19 7.94
CA LYS A 92 2.76 7.88 8.75
C LYS A 92 2.91 7.27 10.14
N LYS A 93 1.81 6.81 10.74
CA LYS A 93 1.87 6.11 12.03
C LYS A 93 2.63 4.80 11.91
N TYR A 94 2.39 4.03 10.87
CA TYR A 94 3.16 2.81 10.64
C TYR A 94 4.65 3.11 10.46
N MET A 95 4.96 4.13 9.68
CA MET A 95 6.34 4.55 9.45
C MET A 95 7.02 4.92 10.76
N GLU A 96 6.35 5.68 11.62
CA GLU A 96 6.88 6.09 12.92
C GLU A 96 7.15 4.89 13.83
N VAL A 97 6.16 4.02 13.99
CA VAL A 97 6.29 2.87 14.90
C VAL A 97 7.36 1.90 14.42
N LEU A 98 7.45 1.67 13.12
CA LEU A 98 8.38 0.69 12.54
C LEU A 98 9.74 1.28 12.17
N GLY A 99 9.91 2.59 12.30
CA GLY A 99 11.16 3.25 11.93
C GLY A 99 11.45 3.21 10.45
N ILE A 100 10.41 3.31 9.62
CA ILE A 100 10.51 3.27 8.17
C ILE A 100 10.28 4.67 7.61
N ASN A 101 11.14 5.11 6.70
CA ASN A 101 11.14 6.49 6.21
C ASN A 101 10.32 6.71 4.94
N LYS A 102 9.85 5.65 4.31
CA LYS A 102 9.15 5.75 3.04
C LYS A 102 7.83 4.99 3.08
N GLY A 103 6.80 5.59 2.52
CA GLY A 103 5.51 4.95 2.36
C GLY A 103 4.92 5.28 1.00
N ILE A 104 4.03 4.44 0.54
CA ILE A 104 3.31 4.66 -0.70
C ILE A 104 1.87 4.19 -0.55
N LEU A 105 0.94 5.07 -0.92
CA LEU A 105 -0.48 4.76 -0.98
C LEU A 105 -0.85 4.50 -2.41
N ILE A 106 -1.55 3.40 -2.66
CA ILE A 106 -2.03 3.04 -3.99
C ILE A 106 -3.52 2.78 -3.90
N ASN A 107 -4.30 3.56 -4.63
CA ASN A 107 -5.73 3.37 -4.73
C ASN A 107 -6.05 2.83 -6.12
N PHE A 108 -6.50 1.58 -6.19
CA PHE A 108 -6.99 0.98 -7.42
C PHE A 108 -8.42 1.50 -7.62
N LEU A 109 -8.51 2.73 -8.13
CA LEU A 109 -9.76 3.48 -8.23
C LEU A 109 -10.88 2.66 -8.83
N GLN A 110 -12.03 2.70 -8.17
CA GLN A 110 -13.24 2.02 -8.63
C GLN A 110 -14.09 2.97 -9.46
N PRO A 111 -14.90 2.46 -10.38
CA PRO A 111 -15.75 3.31 -11.20
C PRO A 111 -16.82 3.99 -10.35
N ASP A 112 -17.21 5.18 -10.76
CA ASP A 112 -18.36 5.87 -10.18
C ASP A 112 -19.46 5.99 -11.25
N SER A 113 -20.47 6.81 -10.99
CA SER A 113 -21.59 6.99 -11.93
C SER A 113 -21.22 7.74 -13.21
N LYS A 114 -20.01 8.29 -13.29
CA LYS A 114 -19.59 9.18 -14.38
C LYS A 114 -18.44 8.64 -15.21
N GLN A 115 -17.54 7.85 -14.60
CA GLN A 115 -16.33 7.41 -15.30
C GLN A 115 -15.79 6.09 -14.74
N THR A 116 -15.03 5.40 -15.59
CA THR A 116 -14.26 4.23 -15.21
C THR A 116 -12.79 4.60 -15.28
N PRO A 117 -12.09 4.56 -14.15
CA PRO A 117 -10.66 4.90 -14.12
C PRO A 117 -9.82 3.90 -14.91
N ASP A 118 -8.74 4.38 -15.52
CA ASP A 118 -7.78 3.54 -16.26
C ASP A 118 -6.38 3.55 -15.63
N GLU A 119 -6.18 4.34 -14.59
CA GLU A 119 -4.91 4.41 -13.86
C GLU A 119 -5.16 4.40 -12.36
N PRO A 120 -4.25 3.79 -11.57
CA PRO A 120 -4.35 3.88 -10.12
C PRO A 120 -3.93 5.26 -9.65
N GLU A 121 -4.48 5.67 -8.52
CA GLU A 121 -4.04 6.88 -7.82
C GLU A 121 -2.88 6.49 -6.91
N ILE A 122 -1.74 7.17 -7.03
CA ILE A 122 -0.53 6.83 -6.26
C ILE A 122 -0.02 8.07 -5.53
N LYS A 123 0.27 7.90 -4.25
CA LYS A 123 0.78 8.98 -3.40
C LYS A 123 1.98 8.49 -2.61
N VAL A 124 3.13 9.14 -2.80
CA VAL A 124 4.35 8.80 -2.06
C VAL A 124 4.40 9.64 -0.79
N ILE A 125 4.77 9.00 0.32
CA ILE A 125 4.87 9.63 1.64
C ILE A 125 6.30 9.46 2.15
N GLU A 126 6.92 10.58 2.49
CA GLU A 126 8.29 10.59 3.01
C GLU A 126 8.40 11.36 4.33
#